data_0cce91adc41e94f4287f05de05829c81
#
_entry.id   0cce91adc41e94f4287f05de05829c81
#
_cell.length_a   1.000
_cell.length_b   1.000
_cell.length_c   1.000
_cell.angle_alpha   90.00
_cell.angle_beta   90.00
_cell.angle_gamma   90.00
#
_symmetry.space_group_name_H-M   'P 1'
#
loop_
_entity.id
_entity.type
_entity.pdbx_description
1 polymer ?
#
loop_
_entity_poly.entity_id
_entity_poly.type
_entity_poly.pdbx_seq_one_letter_code
_entity_poly.pdbx_strand_id
1 'polypeptide(L)'
;AFSRNQLLNEGVEIYENRQADSTDILHEYFVPEEFIELFVEKLREIIPEEKGNLLNVTVRHIDEDEDTFLRYAAGPMLALVMLFNQKRTDEGEASMRKLTRRMIDAALSLGGRHYLPYRLHATPEQFHSAYPMAREFFQKKREYDPDGLFQNRFYLKYGEADVGSQENGHRLARPAERSL
;
A
#
# COMPACT_ATOMS: atom_id res chain seq x y z
N ALA A 1 -19.47 -20.89 -26.58
CA ALA A 1 -18.50 -19.81 -26.32
C ALA A 1 -18.43 -19.55 -24.81
N PHE A 2 -17.28 -19.77 -24.20
CA PHE A 2 -17.07 -19.47 -22.78
C PHE A 2 -16.92 -17.95 -22.61
N SER A 3 -17.60 -17.39 -21.63
CA SER A 3 -17.44 -16.00 -21.25
C SER A 3 -16.05 -15.81 -20.60
N ARG A 4 -15.37 -14.68 -20.88
CA ARG A 4 -14.12 -14.30 -20.23
C ARG A 4 -14.25 -14.29 -18.69
N ASN A 5 -15.42 -13.89 -18.18
CA ASN A 5 -15.74 -13.88 -16.77
C ASN A 5 -15.84 -15.28 -16.16
N GLN A 6 -16.25 -16.28 -16.93
CA GLN A 6 -16.34 -17.66 -16.46
C GLN A 6 -14.96 -18.27 -16.21
N LEU A 7 -13.98 -18.00 -17.09
CA LEU A 7 -12.58 -18.41 -16.89
C LEU A 7 -11.92 -17.73 -15.69
N LEU A 8 -12.29 -16.48 -15.41
CA LEU A 8 -11.77 -15.74 -14.25
C LEU A 8 -12.39 -16.24 -12.93
N ASN A 9 -13.65 -16.65 -12.95
CA ASN A 9 -14.35 -17.15 -11.77
C ASN A 9 -13.94 -18.58 -11.38
N GLU A 10 -13.77 -19.48 -12.36
CA GLU A 10 -13.36 -20.87 -12.08
C GLU A 10 -11.96 -20.94 -11.42
N GLY A 11 -11.05 -20.01 -11.75
CA GLY A 11 -9.72 -19.96 -11.16
C GLY A 11 -9.69 -19.49 -9.69
N VAL A 12 -10.69 -18.73 -9.25
CA VAL A 12 -10.75 -18.14 -7.89
C VAL A 12 -11.50 -19.06 -6.91
N GLU A 13 -12.52 -19.78 -7.36
CA GLU A 13 -13.34 -20.65 -6.51
C GLU A 13 -12.53 -21.72 -5.76
N ILE A 14 -11.43 -22.19 -6.35
CA ILE A 14 -10.56 -23.21 -5.74
C ILE A 14 -9.83 -22.64 -4.51
N TYR A 15 -9.59 -21.32 -4.48
CA TYR A 15 -8.82 -20.65 -3.43
C TYR A 15 -9.71 -19.86 -2.46
N GLU A 16 -11.02 -19.70 -2.75
CA GLU A 16 -11.93 -19.02 -1.86
C GLU A 16 -12.09 -19.76 -0.53
N ASN A 17 -11.70 -19.09 0.55
CA ASN A 17 -12.02 -19.59 1.88
C ASN A 17 -13.40 -19.06 2.31
N ARG A 18 -14.41 -19.90 2.28
CA ARG A 18 -15.80 -19.59 2.67
C ARG A 18 -16.08 -19.73 4.17
N GLN A 19 -15.04 -19.83 5.01
CA GLN A 19 -15.22 -19.90 6.45
C GLN A 19 -15.68 -18.56 7.02
N ALA A 20 -16.71 -18.59 7.86
CA ALA A 20 -17.29 -17.37 8.42
C ALA A 20 -16.34 -16.59 9.36
N ASP A 21 -15.36 -17.28 9.96
CA ASP A 21 -14.39 -16.75 10.91
C ASP A 21 -13.10 -16.23 10.28
N SER A 22 -13.00 -16.30 8.95
CA SER A 22 -11.81 -15.84 8.21
C SER A 22 -12.20 -15.02 6.98
N THR A 23 -11.23 -14.35 6.38
CA THR A 23 -11.41 -13.53 5.17
C THR A 23 -10.15 -13.56 4.32
N ASP A 24 -10.36 -13.53 3.01
CA ASP A 24 -9.27 -13.42 2.06
C ASP A 24 -8.89 -11.95 1.83
N ILE A 25 -7.60 -11.71 1.68
CA ILE A 25 -7.02 -10.38 1.52
C ILE A 25 -6.02 -10.43 0.37
N LEU A 26 -6.16 -9.46 -0.54
CA LEU A 26 -5.17 -9.22 -1.57
C LEU A 26 -4.09 -8.26 -1.09
N HIS A 27 -2.86 -8.61 -1.41
CA HIS A 27 -1.69 -7.74 -1.40
C HIS A 27 -1.11 -7.67 -2.80
N GLU A 28 -0.46 -6.58 -3.15
CA GLU A 28 0.27 -6.49 -4.40
C GLU A 28 1.52 -5.64 -4.19
N TYR A 29 2.66 -6.16 -4.67
CA TYR A 29 3.96 -5.53 -4.55
C TYR A 29 4.59 -5.46 -5.93
N PHE A 30 5.20 -4.33 -6.23
CA PHE A 30 5.90 -4.05 -7.49
C PHE A 30 7.38 -3.95 -7.19
N VAL A 31 8.20 -4.72 -7.90
CA VAL A 31 9.66 -4.67 -7.77
C VAL A 31 10.30 -4.64 -9.15
N PRO A 32 11.45 -3.95 -9.32
CA PRO A 32 12.19 -4.01 -10.57
C PRO A 32 12.50 -5.46 -10.95
N GLU A 33 12.43 -5.79 -12.23
CA GLU A 33 12.57 -7.16 -12.73
C GLU A 33 13.85 -7.84 -12.27
N GLU A 34 14.96 -7.11 -12.24
CA GLU A 34 16.27 -7.61 -11.82
C GLU A 34 16.33 -8.02 -10.34
N PHE A 35 15.40 -7.57 -9.51
CA PHE A 35 15.38 -7.87 -8.09
C PHE A 35 14.28 -8.86 -7.67
N ILE A 36 13.55 -9.45 -8.63
CA ILE A 36 12.44 -10.35 -8.32
C ILE A 36 12.87 -11.58 -7.49
N GLU A 37 14.01 -12.19 -7.85
CA GLU A 37 14.53 -13.36 -7.14
C GLU A 37 14.84 -13.02 -5.67
N LEU A 38 15.54 -11.90 -5.46
CA LEU A 38 15.89 -11.43 -4.11
C LEU A 38 14.65 -11.06 -3.29
N PHE A 39 13.62 -10.49 -3.94
CA PHE A 39 12.36 -10.23 -3.26
C PHE A 39 11.67 -11.53 -2.83
N VAL A 40 11.61 -12.53 -3.72
CA VAL A 40 11.03 -13.84 -3.40
C VAL A 40 11.80 -14.52 -2.25
N GLU A 41 13.13 -14.43 -2.20
CA GLU A 41 13.93 -14.94 -1.06
C GLU A 41 13.52 -14.27 0.25
N LYS A 42 13.42 -12.93 0.28
CA LYS A 42 12.92 -12.20 1.46
C LYS A 42 11.51 -12.64 1.88
N LEU A 43 10.60 -12.85 0.92
CA LEU A 43 9.25 -13.33 1.21
C LEU A 43 9.23 -14.75 1.80
N ARG A 44 10.13 -15.63 1.35
CA ARG A 44 10.29 -16.99 1.92
C ARG A 44 10.69 -16.99 3.37
N GLU A 45 11.36 -15.96 3.84
CA GLU A 45 11.69 -15.77 5.27
C GLU A 45 10.54 -15.11 6.02
N ILE A 46 10.04 -13.99 5.51
CA ILE A 46 9.05 -13.14 6.19
C ILE A 46 7.71 -13.86 6.40
N ILE A 47 7.18 -14.53 5.36
CA ILE A 47 5.84 -15.12 5.41
C ILE A 47 5.73 -16.22 6.46
N PRO A 48 6.66 -17.20 6.55
CA PRO A 48 6.62 -18.22 7.60
C PRO A 48 6.84 -17.64 9.00
N GLU A 49 7.77 -16.69 9.17
CA GLU A 49 8.04 -16.06 10.46
C GLU A 49 6.82 -15.36 11.04
N GLU A 50 6.06 -14.65 10.20
CA GLU A 50 4.81 -13.98 10.59
C GLU A 50 3.58 -14.90 10.50
N LYS A 51 3.78 -16.20 10.21
CA LYS A 51 2.72 -17.21 10.09
C LYS A 51 1.65 -16.82 9.05
N GLY A 52 2.08 -16.17 7.98
CA GLY A 52 1.18 -15.73 6.89
C GLY A 52 0.59 -16.93 6.15
N ASN A 53 -0.73 -16.98 6.07
CA ASN A 53 -1.44 -18.00 5.29
C ASN A 53 -1.58 -17.55 3.84
N LEU A 54 -0.53 -17.75 3.03
CA LEU A 54 -0.50 -17.43 1.60
C LEU A 54 -1.20 -18.55 0.82
N LEU A 55 -2.23 -18.18 0.06
CA LEU A 55 -3.03 -19.10 -0.75
C LEU A 55 -2.56 -19.16 -2.20
N ASN A 56 -2.23 -18.01 -2.79
CA ASN A 56 -1.86 -17.90 -4.20
C ASN A 56 -0.96 -16.69 -4.47
N VAL A 57 -0.15 -16.78 -5.53
CA VAL A 57 0.64 -15.69 -6.08
C VAL A 57 0.47 -15.66 -7.59
N THR A 58 0.09 -14.50 -8.13
CA THR A 58 0.08 -14.23 -9.57
C THR A 58 1.16 -13.20 -9.88
N VAL A 59 2.01 -13.49 -10.86
CA VAL A 59 3.05 -12.56 -11.32
C VAL A 59 2.58 -11.90 -12.61
N ARG A 60 2.76 -10.56 -12.70
CA ARG A 60 2.43 -9.77 -13.89
C ARG A 60 3.61 -8.88 -14.27
N HIS A 61 3.83 -8.71 -15.56
CA HIS A 61 4.70 -7.68 -16.08
C HIS A 61 3.95 -6.34 -16.10
N ILE A 62 4.61 -5.26 -15.67
CA ILE A 62 4.05 -3.92 -15.60
C ILE A 62 5.02 -2.96 -16.27
N ASP A 63 4.51 -2.25 -17.28
CA ASP A 63 5.25 -1.19 -17.95
C ASP A 63 5.37 0.06 -17.07
N GLU A 64 6.33 0.91 -17.38
CA GLU A 64 6.55 2.19 -16.70
C GLU A 64 5.32 3.12 -16.83
N ASP A 65 4.98 3.77 -15.71
CA ASP A 65 3.99 4.85 -15.65
C ASP A 65 4.71 6.18 -15.46
N GLU A 66 4.65 7.05 -16.47
CA GLU A 66 5.25 8.39 -16.43
C GLU A 66 4.23 9.49 -16.08
N ASP A 67 2.93 9.19 -16.15
CA ASP A 67 1.86 10.21 -16.15
C ASP A 67 1.29 10.49 -14.76
N THR A 68 1.28 9.53 -13.84
CA THR A 68 0.57 9.68 -12.56
C THR A 68 1.48 10.11 -11.40
N PHE A 69 0.91 10.86 -10.44
CA PHE A 69 1.62 11.22 -9.20
C PHE A 69 1.91 10.00 -8.33
N LEU A 70 0.91 9.16 -8.12
CA LEU A 70 1.00 7.98 -7.27
C LEU A 70 1.29 6.73 -8.12
N ARG A 71 2.29 6.85 -9.01
CA ARG A 71 2.72 5.75 -9.88
C ARG A 71 3.30 4.60 -9.08
N TYR A 72 2.84 3.39 -9.35
CA TYR A 72 3.40 2.17 -8.74
C TYR A 72 4.54 1.56 -9.56
N ALA A 73 4.68 1.92 -10.83
CA ALA A 73 5.76 1.48 -11.71
C ALA A 73 6.65 2.67 -12.12
N ALA A 74 7.84 2.79 -11.53
CA ALA A 74 8.82 3.83 -11.87
C ALA A 74 9.82 3.37 -12.95
N GLY A 75 9.53 2.27 -13.61
CA GLY A 75 10.26 1.58 -14.68
C GLY A 75 9.58 0.26 -14.92
N PRO A 76 10.09 -0.62 -15.79
CA PRO A 76 9.61 -1.98 -15.96
C PRO A 76 9.68 -2.75 -14.64
N MET A 77 8.55 -3.32 -14.21
CA MET A 77 8.42 -4.00 -12.91
C MET A 77 7.69 -5.33 -13.06
N LEU A 78 7.95 -6.23 -12.13
CA LEU A 78 7.10 -7.38 -11.88
C LEU A 78 6.20 -7.10 -10.67
N ALA A 79 4.89 -7.29 -10.86
CA ALA A 79 3.91 -7.24 -9.80
C ALA A 79 3.63 -8.64 -9.27
N LEU A 80 3.70 -8.82 -7.94
CA LEU A 80 3.27 -10.03 -7.25
C LEU A 80 1.93 -9.75 -6.58
N VAL A 81 0.86 -10.27 -7.19
CA VAL A 81 -0.49 -10.25 -6.59
C VAL A 81 -0.64 -11.48 -5.72
N MET A 82 -0.77 -11.28 -4.43
CA MET A 82 -0.71 -12.32 -3.41
C MET A 82 -2.04 -12.38 -2.66
N LEU A 83 -2.62 -13.57 -2.61
CA LEU A 83 -3.85 -13.84 -1.87
C LEU A 83 -3.51 -14.49 -0.53
N PHE A 84 -3.85 -13.80 0.55
CA PHE A 84 -3.72 -14.31 1.92
C PHE A 84 -5.07 -14.57 2.54
N ASN A 85 -5.12 -15.51 3.49
CA ASN A 85 -6.26 -15.68 4.38
C ASN A 85 -5.89 -15.26 5.80
N GLN A 86 -6.81 -14.59 6.49
CA GLN A 86 -6.64 -14.21 7.90
C GLN A 86 -7.92 -14.46 8.71
N LYS A 87 -7.77 -14.65 10.01
CA LYS A 87 -8.88 -14.65 10.95
C LYS A 87 -9.50 -13.26 11.07
N ARG A 88 -10.84 -13.23 11.23
CA ARG A 88 -11.63 -12.00 11.44
C ARG A 88 -11.62 -11.59 12.92
N THR A 89 -10.43 -11.43 13.48
CA THR A 89 -10.22 -10.98 14.86
C THR A 89 -9.24 -9.81 14.88
N ASP A 90 -9.20 -9.06 15.98
CA ASP A 90 -8.23 -7.96 16.14
C ASP A 90 -6.78 -8.46 16.12
N GLU A 91 -6.53 -9.64 16.67
CA GLU A 91 -5.21 -10.30 16.62
C GLU A 91 -4.84 -10.69 15.17
N GLY A 92 -5.81 -11.23 14.41
CA GLY A 92 -5.62 -11.55 13.00
C GLY A 92 -5.30 -10.32 12.16
N GLU A 93 -5.99 -9.21 12.41
CA GLU A 93 -5.73 -7.92 11.77
C GLU A 93 -4.37 -7.34 12.17
N ALA A 94 -3.98 -7.44 13.44
CA ALA A 94 -2.68 -6.97 13.93
C ALA A 94 -1.53 -7.79 13.33
N SER A 95 -1.67 -9.11 13.26
CA SER A 95 -0.71 -10.03 12.65
C SER A 95 -0.55 -9.74 11.16
N MET A 96 -1.65 -9.61 10.42
CA MET A 96 -1.63 -9.28 8.99
C MET A 96 -0.99 -7.91 8.73
N ARG A 97 -1.26 -6.92 9.57
CA ARG A 97 -0.62 -5.60 9.48
C ARG A 97 0.88 -5.67 9.69
N LYS A 98 1.35 -6.48 10.62
CA LYS A 98 2.77 -6.70 10.86
C LYS A 98 3.44 -7.35 9.66
N LEU A 99 2.86 -8.43 9.14
CA LEU A 99 3.31 -9.11 7.92
C LEU A 99 3.39 -8.13 6.75
N THR A 100 2.29 -7.38 6.49
CA THR A 100 2.24 -6.41 5.39
C THR A 100 3.36 -5.38 5.47
N ARG A 101 3.60 -4.81 6.64
CA ARG A 101 4.66 -3.80 6.83
C ARG A 101 6.05 -4.35 6.54
N ARG A 102 6.36 -5.56 7.00
CA ARG A 102 7.63 -6.23 6.70
C ARG A 102 7.80 -6.49 5.19
N MET A 103 6.73 -6.90 4.52
CA MET A 103 6.76 -7.12 3.07
C MET A 103 6.91 -5.81 2.29
N ILE A 104 6.29 -4.70 2.76
CA ILE A 104 6.51 -3.36 2.22
C ILE A 104 7.97 -2.94 2.40
N ASP A 105 8.56 -3.12 3.58
CA ASP A 105 9.97 -2.79 3.82
C ASP A 105 10.90 -3.59 2.91
N ALA A 106 10.60 -4.87 2.70
CA ALA A 106 11.33 -5.71 1.76
C ALA A 106 11.26 -5.20 0.32
N ALA A 107 10.05 -4.80 -0.16
CA ALA A 107 9.89 -4.21 -1.48
C ALA A 107 10.64 -2.88 -1.59
N LEU A 108 10.48 -1.98 -0.62
CA LEU A 108 11.15 -0.67 -0.58
C LEU A 108 12.69 -0.80 -0.60
N SER A 109 13.24 -1.80 0.10
CA SER A 109 14.70 -2.05 0.11
C SER A 109 15.28 -2.41 -1.25
N LEU A 110 14.42 -2.76 -2.22
CA LEU A 110 14.75 -3.13 -3.60
C LEU A 110 14.26 -2.09 -4.62
N GLY A 111 13.89 -0.87 -4.18
CA GLY A 111 13.31 0.14 -5.06
C GLY A 111 11.87 -0.14 -5.49
N GLY A 112 11.23 -1.13 -4.87
CA GLY A 112 9.86 -1.53 -5.15
C GLY A 112 8.81 -0.69 -4.43
N ARG A 113 7.55 -1.04 -4.63
CA ARG A 113 6.37 -0.34 -4.08
C ARG A 113 5.28 -1.34 -3.70
N HIS A 114 4.22 -0.85 -3.04
CA HIS A 114 3.03 -1.61 -2.73
C HIS A 114 1.78 -0.96 -3.35
N TYR A 115 0.73 -1.72 -3.59
CA TYR A 115 -0.49 -1.22 -4.20
C TYR A 115 -1.41 -0.56 -3.18
N LEU A 116 -1.88 0.67 -3.48
CA LEU A 116 -2.61 1.52 -2.55
C LEU A 116 -4.09 1.15 -2.31
N PRO A 117 -4.84 0.60 -3.29
CA PRO A 117 -6.28 0.34 -3.14
C PRO A 117 -6.65 -0.72 -2.10
N TYR A 118 -5.69 -1.53 -1.65
CA TYR A 118 -5.94 -2.55 -0.64
C TYR A 118 -5.95 -1.98 0.78
N ARG A 119 -5.68 -2.80 1.81
CA ARG A 119 -5.71 -2.32 3.20
C ARG A 119 -4.61 -1.31 3.49
N LEU A 120 -4.96 -0.28 4.24
CA LEU A 120 -4.03 0.81 4.61
C LEU A 120 -3.10 0.36 5.75
N HIS A 121 -2.30 -0.68 5.54
CA HIS A 121 -1.38 -1.21 6.55
C HIS A 121 -0.05 -0.47 6.60
N ALA A 122 0.40 0.12 5.50
CA ALA A 122 1.64 0.90 5.45
C ALA A 122 1.66 1.99 6.53
N THR A 123 2.82 2.28 7.07
CA THR A 123 3.01 3.49 7.88
C THR A 123 3.07 4.72 6.96
N PRO A 124 2.88 5.95 7.49
CA PRO A 124 3.08 7.17 6.70
C PRO A 124 4.48 7.23 6.06
N GLU A 125 5.51 6.82 6.78
CA GLU A 125 6.90 6.81 6.31
C GLU A 125 7.09 5.83 5.14
N GLN A 126 6.55 4.60 5.27
CA GLN A 126 6.56 3.60 4.20
C GLN A 126 5.82 4.10 2.96
N PHE A 127 4.65 4.74 3.15
CA PHE A 127 3.88 5.31 2.05
C PHE A 127 4.66 6.41 1.31
N HIS A 128 5.21 7.40 2.03
CA HIS A 128 5.97 8.49 1.42
C HIS A 128 7.28 8.02 0.77
N SER A 129 7.92 6.97 1.30
CA SER A 129 9.07 6.33 0.67
C SER A 129 8.70 5.62 -0.63
N ALA A 130 7.54 4.95 -0.66
CA ALA A 130 7.04 4.27 -1.86
C ALA A 130 6.59 5.25 -2.95
N TYR A 131 6.04 6.41 -2.56
CA TYR A 131 5.42 7.38 -3.46
C TYR A 131 6.01 8.77 -3.26
N PRO A 132 7.19 9.06 -3.85
CA PRO A 132 7.89 10.34 -3.63
C PRO A 132 7.07 11.58 -4.00
N MET A 133 6.17 11.48 -5.00
CA MET A 133 5.31 12.58 -5.43
C MET A 133 3.97 12.67 -4.67
N ALA A 134 3.85 11.99 -3.54
CA ALA A 134 2.61 12.00 -2.74
C ALA A 134 2.28 13.41 -2.21
N ARG A 135 3.30 14.23 -1.90
CA ARG A 135 3.09 15.61 -1.43
C ARG A 135 2.46 16.48 -2.49
N GLU A 136 2.95 16.41 -3.72
CA GLU A 136 2.40 17.12 -4.88
C GLU A 136 0.96 16.65 -5.17
N PHE A 137 0.70 15.34 -5.08
CA PHE A 137 -0.64 14.79 -5.20
C PHE A 137 -1.59 15.39 -4.17
N PHE A 138 -1.22 15.41 -2.89
CA PHE A 138 -2.07 15.97 -1.84
C PHE A 138 -2.16 17.51 -1.90
N GLN A 139 -1.13 18.19 -2.41
CA GLN A 139 -1.22 19.61 -2.71
C GLN A 139 -2.28 19.86 -3.79
N LYS A 140 -2.25 19.12 -4.90
CA LYS A 140 -3.27 19.21 -5.95
C LYS A 140 -4.66 18.90 -5.42
N LYS A 141 -4.81 17.86 -4.59
CA LYS A 141 -6.08 17.56 -3.93
C LYS A 141 -6.63 18.77 -3.17
N ARG A 142 -5.82 19.49 -2.41
CA ARG A 142 -6.24 20.69 -1.67
C ARG A 142 -6.55 21.89 -2.58
N GLU A 143 -5.85 22.04 -3.69
CA GLU A 143 -6.15 23.07 -4.68
C GLU A 143 -7.55 22.88 -5.31
N TYR A 144 -7.94 21.63 -5.63
CA TYR A 144 -9.23 21.30 -6.23
C TYR A 144 -10.38 21.13 -5.22
N ASP A 145 -10.05 20.88 -3.97
CA ASP A 145 -11.01 20.68 -2.87
C ASP A 145 -10.55 21.44 -1.61
N PRO A 146 -10.58 22.80 -1.68
CA PRO A 146 -10.07 23.63 -0.59
C PRO A 146 -10.89 23.51 0.70
N ASP A 147 -12.19 23.19 0.58
CA ASP A 147 -13.08 23.01 1.73
C ASP A 147 -13.02 21.61 2.32
N GLY A 148 -12.24 20.69 1.72
CA GLY A 148 -12.06 19.33 2.21
C GLY A 148 -13.34 18.48 2.18
N LEU A 149 -14.22 18.70 1.20
CA LEU A 149 -15.50 17.99 1.08
C LEU A 149 -15.33 16.52 0.68
N PHE A 150 -14.31 16.21 -0.13
CA PHE A 150 -14.01 14.86 -0.59
C PHE A 150 -12.90 14.24 0.25
N GLN A 151 -13.30 13.40 1.21
CA GLN A 151 -12.38 12.72 2.11
C GLN A 151 -12.58 11.21 2.06
N ASN A 152 -11.49 10.47 2.29
CA ASN A 152 -11.49 9.04 2.50
C ASN A 152 -10.41 8.65 3.51
N ARG A 153 -10.41 7.39 3.95
CA ARG A 153 -9.44 6.90 4.94
C ARG A 153 -7.99 6.99 4.47
N PHE A 154 -7.75 6.93 3.17
CA PHE A 154 -6.41 7.08 2.59
C PHE A 154 -5.90 8.51 2.78
N TYR A 155 -6.70 9.51 2.41
CA TYR A 155 -6.35 10.92 2.61
C TYR A 155 -6.15 11.27 4.07
N LEU A 156 -7.07 10.86 4.95
CA LEU A 156 -6.96 11.11 6.39
C LEU A 156 -5.69 10.49 7.00
N LYS A 157 -5.28 9.33 6.50
CA LYS A 157 -4.08 8.66 7.02
C LYS A 157 -2.76 9.24 6.50
N TYR A 158 -2.68 9.58 5.21
CA TYR A 158 -1.42 9.91 4.56
C TYR A 158 -1.33 11.37 4.12
N GLY A 159 -2.46 12.03 3.85
CA GLY A 159 -2.50 13.41 3.36
C GLY A 159 -2.53 14.46 4.47
N GLU A 160 -3.16 14.16 5.61
CA GLU A 160 -3.21 15.10 6.75
C GLU A 160 -1.92 15.09 7.57
N ALA A 161 -1.18 14.00 7.59
CA ALA A 161 0.12 13.93 8.28
C ALA A 161 1.13 14.95 7.74
N ASP A 162 1.01 15.36 6.47
CA ASP A 162 1.84 16.40 5.86
C ASP A 162 1.52 17.82 6.37
N VAL A 163 0.29 18.08 6.81
CA VAL A 163 -0.15 19.40 7.32
C VAL A 163 0.44 19.65 8.71
N GLY A 164 0.48 18.63 9.56
CA GLY A 164 1.03 18.72 10.92
C GLY A 164 2.53 19.02 10.97
N SER A 165 3.28 18.62 9.94
CA SER A 165 4.72 18.89 9.84
C SER A 165 5.03 20.33 9.42
N GLN A 166 4.12 21.03 8.74
CA GLN A 166 4.29 22.42 8.30
C GLN A 166 3.83 23.44 9.36
N GLU A 167 2.80 23.13 10.15
CA GLU A 167 2.34 24.03 11.20
C GLU A 167 3.33 24.16 12.38
N ASN A 168 4.08 23.11 12.69
CA ASN A 168 5.12 23.17 13.72
C ASN A 168 6.34 24.01 13.31
N GLY A 169 6.55 24.27 12.02
CA GLY A 169 7.59 25.17 11.51
C GLY A 169 7.22 26.68 11.56
N HIS A 170 5.92 26.99 11.63
CA HIS A 170 5.45 28.40 11.56
C HIS A 170 4.99 28.98 12.91
N ARG A 171 5.01 28.20 14.00
CA ARG A 171 4.58 28.66 15.34
C ARG A 171 5.65 29.34 16.17
N LEU A 172 6.82 29.64 15.62
CA LEU A 172 7.92 30.31 16.31
C LEU A 172 8.14 31.75 15.83
N ALA A 173 7.10 32.54 15.53
CA ALA A 173 7.26 33.98 15.41
C ALA A 173 5.91 34.74 15.57
N ARG A 174 5.39 34.84 16.78
CA ARG A 174 4.49 35.94 17.11
C ARG A 174 5.27 36.90 18.04
N PRO A 175 5.55 38.17 17.63
CA PRO A 175 6.08 39.19 18.54
C PRO A 175 5.02 39.53 19.57
N ALA A 176 5.44 39.67 20.82
CA ALA A 176 4.60 40.13 21.89
C ALA A 176 4.12 41.57 21.60
N GLU A 177 2.82 41.77 21.48
CA GLU A 177 2.21 43.10 21.50
C GLU A 177 2.42 43.73 22.88
N ARG A 178 3.13 44.82 22.90
CA ARG A 178 3.28 45.69 24.09
C ARG A 178 1.97 46.45 24.28
N SER A 179 1.35 46.25 25.44
CA SER A 179 0.29 47.12 25.96
C SER A 179 0.87 48.49 26.29
N LEU A 180 0.21 49.54 25.84
CA LEU A 180 0.17 50.87 26.42
C LEU A 180 -1.19 51.06 27.05
#